data_a704e7b73b3fe52074f55177995caeb7
#
_entry.id   a704e7b73b3fe52074f55177995caeb7
#
_cell.length_a   1.000
_cell.length_b   1.000
_cell.length_c   1.000
_cell.angle_alpha   90.00
_cell.angle_beta   90.00
_cell.angle_gamma   90.00
#
_symmetry.space_group_name_H-M   'P 1'
#
loop_
_entity.id
_entity.type
_entity.pdbx_description
1 polymer ?
#
loop_
_entity_poly.entity_id
_entity_poly.type
_entity_poly.pdbx_seq_one_letter_code
_entity_poly.pdbx_strand_id
1 'polypeptide(L)'
;TNLFSAIPLVGESITTWLWGGYSVDNPTLTRFFTLHYLIPFLILGLVVLHIWALHVPGNNNPVGIDIQKPSKDTVPFHPYIVIKDLFALLLFMIVFAFFVFYSPNILGHADNYIEANPLVTPAHIVPEWYLLPFYAILRSIPDKLLGVVAMLSAIFILAALPWLDTSKVRSAVFRPLYKQFYWILVI
;
A
#
# COMPACT_ATOMS: atom_id res chain seq x y z
N THR A 1 -16.32 -3.85 3.11
CA THR A 1 -17.01 -4.88 3.90
C THR A 1 -17.63 -5.96 3.03
N ASN A 2 -18.31 -5.63 1.96
CA ASN A 2 -19.04 -6.59 1.11
C ASN A 2 -18.15 -7.66 0.43
N LEU A 3 -16.84 -7.48 0.37
CA LEU A 3 -15.89 -8.50 -0.13
C LEU A 3 -15.93 -9.79 0.70
N PHE A 4 -16.16 -9.68 2.00
CA PHE A 4 -16.22 -10.84 2.89
C PHE A 4 -17.40 -11.76 2.58
N SER A 5 -18.49 -11.26 1.99
CA SER A 5 -19.62 -12.10 1.58
C SER A 5 -19.29 -13.06 0.42
N ALA A 6 -18.09 -12.96 -0.17
CA ALA A 6 -17.59 -13.95 -1.12
C ALA A 6 -17.11 -15.25 -0.46
N ILE A 7 -16.85 -15.24 0.86
CA ILE A 7 -16.38 -16.43 1.58
C ILE A 7 -17.53 -17.44 1.70
N PRO A 8 -17.37 -18.67 1.21
CA PRO A 8 -18.42 -19.67 1.29
C PRO A 8 -18.82 -19.96 2.73
N LEU A 9 -20.10 -20.24 2.97
CA LEU A 9 -20.73 -20.64 4.22
C LEU A 9 -20.79 -19.54 5.29
N VAL A 10 -19.74 -18.77 5.52
CA VAL A 10 -19.64 -17.81 6.64
C VAL A 10 -19.62 -16.34 6.20
N GLY A 11 -19.53 -16.08 4.90
CA GLY A 11 -19.32 -14.73 4.36
C GLY A 11 -20.41 -13.73 4.73
N GLU A 12 -21.67 -14.14 4.65
CA GLU A 12 -22.81 -13.28 5.05
C GLU A 12 -22.81 -12.96 6.55
N SER A 13 -22.54 -13.96 7.37
CA SER A 13 -22.44 -13.77 8.82
C SER A 13 -21.30 -12.81 9.19
N ILE A 14 -20.14 -12.94 8.55
CA ILE A 14 -19.00 -12.03 8.75
C ILE A 14 -19.37 -10.61 8.30
N THR A 15 -20.03 -10.48 7.17
CA THR A 15 -20.43 -9.18 6.64
C THR A 15 -21.42 -8.49 7.56
N THR A 16 -22.45 -9.19 8.04
CA THR A 16 -23.44 -8.68 8.99
C THR A 16 -22.79 -8.29 10.31
N TRP A 17 -21.87 -9.11 10.80
CA TRP A 17 -21.08 -8.80 12.00
C TRP A 17 -20.23 -7.54 11.82
N LEU A 18 -19.55 -7.37 10.67
CA LEU A 18 -18.76 -6.17 10.36
C LEU A 18 -19.62 -4.91 10.27
N TRP A 19 -20.80 -5.01 9.69
CA TRP A 19 -21.75 -3.88 9.66
C TRP A 19 -22.29 -3.54 11.04
N GLY A 20 -22.47 -4.55 11.89
CA GLY A 20 -23.13 -4.39 13.20
C GLY A 20 -24.64 -4.24 13.09
N GLY A 21 -25.22 -4.71 11.99
CA GLY A 21 -26.62 -4.64 11.63
C GLY A 21 -26.86 -5.20 10.23
N TYR A 22 -28.02 -4.96 9.68
CA TYR A 22 -28.43 -5.46 8.37
C TYR A 22 -28.05 -4.54 7.19
N SER A 23 -27.50 -3.37 7.47
CA SER A 23 -27.04 -2.40 6.48
C SER A 23 -25.82 -1.64 6.99
N VAL A 24 -25.13 -0.94 6.06
CA VAL A 24 -24.05 0.00 6.42
C VAL A 24 -24.69 1.24 7.04
N ASP A 25 -24.42 1.47 8.32
CA ASP A 25 -25.00 2.56 9.10
C ASP A 25 -24.02 2.99 10.21
N ASN A 26 -24.50 3.75 11.18
CA ASN A 26 -23.71 4.30 12.28
C ASN A 26 -22.84 3.27 13.03
N PRO A 27 -23.29 2.03 13.35
CA PRO A 27 -22.43 1.02 13.95
C PRO A 27 -21.21 0.66 13.06
N THR A 28 -21.40 0.61 11.74
CA THR A 28 -20.34 0.36 10.78
C THR A 28 -19.33 1.52 10.79
N LEU A 29 -19.83 2.74 10.68
CA LEU A 29 -19.01 3.96 10.69
C LEU A 29 -18.14 4.04 11.93
N THR A 30 -18.71 3.83 13.11
CA THR A 30 -17.99 3.89 14.39
C THR A 30 -16.87 2.88 14.48
N ARG A 31 -17.09 1.65 14.06
CA ARG A 31 -16.07 0.59 14.05
C ARG A 31 -14.88 0.90 13.12
N PHE A 32 -15.20 1.32 11.89
CA PHE A 32 -14.16 1.64 10.91
C PHE A 32 -13.43 2.94 11.25
N PHE A 33 -14.10 3.91 11.85
CA PHE A 33 -13.44 5.10 12.39
C PHE A 33 -12.44 4.74 13.48
N THR A 34 -12.82 3.85 14.41
CA THR A 34 -11.93 3.38 15.47
C THR A 34 -10.68 2.68 14.90
N LEU A 35 -10.86 1.83 13.88
CA LEU A 35 -9.75 1.18 13.19
C LEU A 35 -8.88 2.20 12.45
N HIS A 36 -9.49 3.18 11.77
CA HIS A 36 -8.76 4.21 11.05
C HIS A 36 -7.94 5.12 11.99
N TYR A 37 -8.40 5.31 13.22
CA TYR A 37 -7.64 6.01 14.25
C TYR A 37 -6.48 5.16 14.80
N LEU A 38 -6.71 3.88 15.08
CA LEU A 38 -5.74 2.99 15.73
C LEU A 38 -4.64 2.49 14.79
N ILE A 39 -5.02 2.05 13.57
CA ILE A 39 -4.10 1.40 12.63
C ILE A 39 -2.89 2.28 12.25
N PRO A 40 -2.99 3.60 12.04
CA PRO A 40 -1.83 4.45 11.77
C PRO A 40 -0.74 4.38 12.85
N PHE A 41 -1.09 4.27 14.11
CA PHE A 41 -0.11 4.10 15.20
C PHE A 41 0.54 2.72 15.18
N LEU A 42 -0.20 1.68 14.84
CA LEU A 42 0.38 0.34 14.63
C LEU A 42 1.36 0.34 13.44
N ILE A 43 1.00 1.02 12.34
CA ILE A 43 1.88 1.17 11.19
C ILE A 43 3.15 1.93 11.57
N LEU A 44 3.04 3.00 12.36
CA LEU A 44 4.20 3.74 12.87
C LEU A 44 5.14 2.82 13.67
N GLY A 45 4.59 1.99 14.55
CA GLY A 45 5.35 0.97 15.28
C GLY A 45 6.06 -0.03 14.35
N LEU A 46 5.35 -0.50 13.32
CA LEU A 46 5.94 -1.39 12.30
C LEU A 46 7.04 -0.70 11.48
N VAL A 47 6.91 0.59 11.17
CA VAL A 47 7.95 1.37 10.50
C VAL A 47 9.23 1.42 11.35
N VAL A 48 9.11 1.64 12.66
CA VAL A 48 10.27 1.61 13.59
C VAL A 48 10.97 0.25 13.53
N LEU A 49 10.20 -0.85 13.60
CA LEU A 49 10.76 -2.20 13.49
C LEU A 49 11.38 -2.46 12.11
N HIS A 50 10.79 -1.94 11.04
CA HIS A 50 11.30 -2.07 9.67
C HIS A 50 12.66 -1.39 9.52
N ILE A 51 12.81 -0.18 10.03
CA ILE A 51 14.09 0.56 10.03
C ILE A 51 15.12 -0.13 10.94
N TRP A 52 14.70 -0.63 12.09
CA TRP A 52 15.58 -1.42 12.95
C TRP A 52 16.12 -2.67 12.24
N ALA A 53 15.24 -3.42 11.59
CA ALA A 53 15.62 -4.60 10.81
C ALA A 53 16.58 -4.27 9.66
N LEU A 54 16.42 -3.12 9.01
CA LEU A 54 17.35 -2.63 8.00
C LEU A 54 18.74 -2.37 8.58
N HIS A 55 18.83 -1.85 9.80
CA HIS A 55 20.11 -1.54 10.44
C HIS A 55 20.90 -2.79 10.86
N VAL A 56 20.26 -3.94 11.01
CA VAL A 56 20.94 -5.20 11.37
C VAL A 56 21.96 -5.62 10.30
N PRO A 57 21.58 -5.83 9.01
CA PRO A 57 22.53 -6.11 7.92
C PRO A 57 23.20 -4.84 7.38
N GLY A 58 22.57 -3.66 7.54
CA GLY A 58 22.96 -2.40 6.94
C GLY A 58 22.43 -2.20 5.52
N ASN A 59 22.71 -1.02 4.96
CA ASN A 59 22.26 -0.64 3.62
C ASN A 59 23.08 -1.38 2.55
N ASN A 60 22.41 -1.68 1.44
CA ASN A 60 23.04 -2.13 0.21
C ASN A 60 23.54 -0.92 -0.61
N ASN A 61 24.21 -1.18 -1.73
CA ASN A 61 24.66 -0.15 -2.67
C ASN A 61 24.05 -0.38 -4.07
N PRO A 62 24.13 0.61 -4.99
CA PRO A 62 23.49 0.52 -6.30
C PRO A 62 23.99 -0.65 -7.17
N VAL A 63 25.20 -1.14 -6.96
CA VAL A 63 25.77 -2.28 -7.70
C VAL A 63 25.54 -3.62 -7.00
N GLY A 64 25.03 -3.63 -5.77
CA GLY A 64 24.70 -4.86 -5.04
C GLY A 64 25.91 -5.70 -4.61
N ILE A 65 27.10 -5.12 -4.56
CA ILE A 65 28.36 -5.79 -4.17
C ILE A 65 28.59 -5.58 -2.68
N ASP A 66 28.87 -6.65 -1.96
CA ASP A 66 29.19 -6.56 -0.54
C ASP A 66 30.53 -5.88 -0.31
N ILE A 67 30.54 -4.88 0.55
CA ILE A 67 31.74 -4.13 0.93
C ILE A 67 32.27 -4.69 2.25
N GLN A 68 33.51 -5.17 2.24
CA GLN A 68 34.17 -5.63 3.45
C GLN A 68 34.69 -4.44 4.27
N LYS A 69 34.40 -4.45 5.56
CA LYS A 69 34.90 -3.41 6.50
C LYS A 69 36.27 -3.85 7.08
N PRO A 70 37.23 -2.94 7.21
CA PRO A 70 37.24 -1.54 6.78
C PRO A 70 37.53 -1.40 5.28
N SER A 71 36.76 -0.59 4.59
CA SER A 71 36.90 -0.33 3.15
C SER A 71 37.10 1.16 2.88
N LYS A 72 37.92 1.48 1.87
CA LYS A 72 38.05 2.83 1.32
C LYS A 72 36.84 3.25 0.48
N ASP A 73 35.97 2.27 0.11
CA ASP A 73 34.79 2.49 -0.73
C ASP A 73 33.53 2.83 0.10
N THR A 74 33.73 3.38 1.29
CA THR A 74 32.65 3.84 2.17
C THR A 74 32.72 5.34 2.37
N VAL A 75 31.56 5.96 2.53
CA VAL A 75 31.45 7.37 2.91
C VAL A 75 30.83 7.50 4.30
N PRO A 76 31.16 8.53 5.08
CA PRO A 76 30.50 8.78 6.36
C PRO A 76 28.99 8.99 6.16
N PHE A 77 28.18 8.46 7.09
CA PHE A 77 26.75 8.67 7.07
C PHE A 77 26.41 10.16 7.14
N HIS A 78 27.02 10.89 8.06
CA HIS A 78 26.91 12.35 8.15
C HIS A 78 28.20 12.98 7.57
N PRO A 79 28.12 13.99 6.71
CA PRO A 79 26.88 14.66 6.22
C PRO A 79 26.27 14.04 4.96
N TYR A 80 26.94 13.09 4.29
CA TYR A 80 26.60 12.69 2.92
C TYR A 80 25.21 12.07 2.78
N ILE A 81 24.91 11.01 3.53
CA ILE A 81 23.61 10.32 3.45
C ILE A 81 22.52 11.18 4.09
N VAL A 82 22.82 11.81 5.23
CA VAL A 82 21.87 12.68 5.92
C VAL A 82 21.38 13.82 5.03
N ILE A 83 22.28 14.47 4.27
CA ILE A 83 21.87 15.58 3.38
C ILE A 83 21.04 15.06 2.20
N LYS A 84 21.39 13.92 1.62
CA LYS A 84 20.58 13.31 0.55
C LYS A 84 19.18 12.93 1.01
N ASP A 85 19.07 12.31 2.17
CA ASP A 85 17.77 11.93 2.75
C ASP A 85 16.94 13.16 3.07
N LEU A 86 17.55 14.21 3.68
CA LEU A 86 16.86 15.46 3.96
C LEU A 86 16.38 16.15 2.67
N PHE A 87 17.20 16.18 1.64
CA PHE A 87 16.81 16.75 0.34
C PHE A 87 15.60 16.02 -0.25
N ALA A 88 15.64 14.69 -0.28
CA ALA A 88 14.52 13.90 -0.78
C ALA A 88 13.25 14.10 0.05
N LEU A 89 13.39 14.16 1.37
CA LEU A 89 12.27 14.43 2.29
C LEU A 89 11.67 15.80 2.04
N LEU A 90 12.49 16.84 1.88
CA LEU A 90 12.00 18.20 1.61
C LEU A 90 11.27 18.29 0.27
N LEU A 91 11.77 17.65 -0.78
CA LEU A 91 11.05 17.57 -2.06
C LEU A 91 9.69 16.89 -1.92
N PHE A 92 9.65 15.75 -1.23
CA PHE A 92 8.38 15.07 -0.93
C PHE A 92 7.44 15.98 -0.16
N MET A 93 7.92 16.66 0.88
CA MET A 93 7.10 17.56 1.70
C MET A 93 6.56 18.76 0.92
N ILE A 94 7.29 19.28 -0.06
CA ILE A 94 6.80 20.37 -0.95
C ILE A 94 5.60 19.86 -1.76
N VAL A 95 5.73 18.70 -2.41
CA VAL A 95 4.64 18.10 -3.19
C VAL A 95 3.44 17.75 -2.31
N PHE A 96 3.69 17.16 -1.15
CA PHE A 96 2.66 16.85 -0.17
C PHE A 96 1.92 18.10 0.33
N ALA A 97 2.67 19.15 0.70
CA ALA A 97 2.11 20.41 1.16
C ALA A 97 1.27 21.10 0.06
N PHE A 98 1.65 20.97 -1.21
CA PHE A 98 0.85 21.48 -2.31
C PHE A 98 -0.56 20.86 -2.30
N PHE A 99 -0.67 19.54 -2.20
CA PHE A 99 -1.97 18.88 -2.15
C PHE A 99 -2.75 19.22 -0.87
N VAL A 100 -2.08 19.32 0.28
CA VAL A 100 -2.75 19.61 1.56
C VAL A 100 -3.28 21.04 1.60
N PHE A 101 -2.51 22.03 1.17
CA PHE A 101 -2.81 23.45 1.39
C PHE A 101 -3.39 24.16 0.17
N TYR A 102 -3.07 23.73 -1.06
CA TYR A 102 -3.47 24.44 -2.27
C TYR A 102 -4.50 23.67 -3.13
N SER A 103 -4.47 22.35 -3.09
CA SER A 103 -5.36 21.52 -3.92
C SER A 103 -5.88 20.28 -3.19
N PRO A 104 -6.52 20.42 -2.00
CA PRO A 104 -6.90 19.29 -1.15
C PRO A 104 -7.93 18.36 -1.81
N ASN A 105 -8.74 18.88 -2.73
CA ASN A 105 -9.85 18.13 -3.33
C ASN A 105 -9.51 17.49 -4.69
N ILE A 106 -8.34 17.78 -5.26
CA ILE A 106 -8.01 17.30 -6.63
C ILE A 106 -7.90 15.78 -6.72
N LEU A 107 -7.53 15.13 -5.61
CA LEU A 107 -7.41 13.66 -5.51
C LEU A 107 -8.63 13.02 -4.83
N GLY A 108 -9.61 13.82 -4.43
CA GLY A 108 -10.82 13.35 -3.77
C GLY A 108 -11.90 12.89 -4.74
N HIS A 109 -12.96 12.33 -4.19
CA HIS A 109 -14.16 11.91 -4.93
C HIS A 109 -15.34 12.84 -4.64
N ALA A 110 -16.14 13.17 -5.67
CA ALA A 110 -17.26 14.10 -5.56
C ALA A 110 -18.36 13.63 -4.58
N ASP A 111 -18.54 12.32 -4.44
CA ASP A 111 -19.53 11.75 -3.52
C ASP A 111 -19.25 12.08 -2.04
N ASN A 112 -18.01 12.45 -1.70
CA ASN A 112 -17.66 12.86 -0.33
C ASN A 112 -18.34 14.16 0.12
N TYR A 113 -18.91 14.92 -0.82
CA TYR A 113 -19.69 16.15 -0.51
C TYR A 113 -21.20 15.87 -0.35
N ILE A 114 -21.64 14.64 -0.58
CA ILE A 114 -23.04 14.24 -0.44
C ILE A 114 -23.24 13.64 0.94
N GLU A 115 -24.25 14.12 1.66
CA GLU A 115 -24.62 13.56 2.97
C GLU A 115 -25.01 12.09 2.82
N ALA A 116 -24.46 11.23 3.68
CA ALA A 116 -24.72 9.80 3.65
C ALA A 116 -26.17 9.49 4.04
N ASN A 117 -26.85 8.68 3.22
CA ASN A 117 -28.18 8.16 3.50
C ASN A 117 -28.12 6.63 3.52
N PRO A 118 -28.31 5.97 4.68
CA PRO A 118 -28.23 4.51 4.79
C PRO A 118 -29.32 3.77 4.01
N LEU A 119 -30.39 4.46 3.62
CA LEU A 119 -31.51 3.89 2.85
C LEU A 119 -31.28 3.96 1.32
N VAL A 120 -30.28 4.70 0.87
CA VAL A 120 -30.00 4.93 -0.56
C VAL A 120 -28.59 4.50 -0.90
N THR A 121 -28.46 3.46 -1.70
CA THR A 121 -27.16 3.05 -2.25
C THR A 121 -26.82 3.92 -3.47
N PRO A 122 -25.64 4.55 -3.51
CA PRO A 122 -25.20 5.30 -4.69
C PRO A 122 -25.18 4.43 -5.94
N ALA A 123 -25.53 4.99 -7.10
CA ALA A 123 -25.57 4.28 -8.36
C ALA A 123 -24.18 3.78 -8.82
N HIS A 124 -23.14 4.47 -8.40
CA HIS A 124 -21.75 4.18 -8.75
C HIS A 124 -20.88 4.15 -7.50
N ILE A 125 -20.47 2.95 -7.10
CA ILE A 125 -19.56 2.76 -5.95
C ILE A 125 -18.21 2.32 -6.49
N VAL A 126 -17.24 3.24 -6.46
CA VAL A 126 -15.85 2.99 -6.86
C VAL A 126 -14.93 3.35 -5.69
N PRO A 127 -13.82 2.62 -5.52
CA PRO A 127 -12.82 3.00 -4.51
C PRO A 127 -12.04 4.25 -4.94
N GLU A 128 -11.26 4.79 -4.02
CA GLU A 128 -10.32 5.87 -4.32
C GLU A 128 -9.31 5.46 -5.40
N TRP A 129 -8.77 6.44 -6.13
CA TRP A 129 -7.97 6.23 -7.35
C TRP A 129 -6.79 5.25 -7.16
N TYR A 130 -6.12 5.27 -6.02
CA TYR A 130 -4.98 4.38 -5.74
C TYR A 130 -5.37 2.90 -5.54
N LEU A 131 -6.65 2.60 -5.36
CA LEU A 131 -7.17 1.23 -5.28
C LEU A 131 -7.80 0.74 -6.59
N LEU A 132 -7.94 1.60 -7.60
CA LEU A 132 -8.59 1.25 -8.87
C LEU A 132 -7.92 0.07 -9.61
N PRO A 133 -6.58 -0.10 -9.63
CA PRO A 133 -5.97 -1.27 -10.25
C PRO A 133 -6.45 -2.59 -9.62
N PHE A 134 -6.55 -2.64 -8.30
CA PHE A 134 -7.04 -3.83 -7.59
C PHE A 134 -8.55 -4.04 -7.81
N TYR A 135 -9.30 -2.96 -7.88
CA TYR A 135 -10.71 -3.00 -8.23
C TYR A 135 -10.94 -3.51 -9.66
N ALA A 136 -10.09 -3.13 -10.61
CA ALA A 136 -10.13 -3.64 -11.98
C ALA A 136 -9.87 -5.15 -12.02
N ILE A 137 -8.89 -5.66 -11.28
CA ILE A 137 -8.65 -7.10 -11.13
C ILE A 137 -9.88 -7.81 -10.56
N LEU A 138 -10.45 -7.29 -9.48
CA LEU A 138 -11.67 -7.82 -8.87
C LEU A 138 -12.82 -7.93 -9.88
N ARG A 139 -13.02 -6.89 -10.69
CA ARG A 139 -14.12 -6.77 -11.64
C ARG A 139 -13.91 -7.56 -12.94
N SER A 140 -12.67 -7.89 -13.29
CA SER A 140 -12.34 -8.64 -14.53
C SER A 140 -12.80 -10.09 -14.48
N ILE A 141 -13.05 -10.63 -13.30
CA ILE A 141 -13.47 -12.01 -13.09
C ILE A 141 -14.95 -12.01 -12.68
N PRO A 142 -15.85 -12.65 -13.45
CA PRO A 142 -17.29 -12.65 -13.18
C PRO A 142 -17.65 -13.35 -11.86
N ASP A 143 -16.91 -14.40 -11.48
CA ASP A 143 -17.14 -15.10 -10.21
C ASP A 143 -16.62 -14.26 -9.04
N LYS A 144 -17.48 -14.04 -8.04
CA LYS A 144 -17.20 -13.19 -6.89
C LYS A 144 -16.03 -13.69 -6.04
N LEU A 145 -15.99 -14.99 -5.77
CA LEU A 145 -14.93 -15.57 -4.96
C LEU A 145 -13.59 -15.51 -5.67
N LEU A 146 -13.55 -15.94 -6.93
CA LEU A 146 -12.34 -15.91 -7.75
C LEU A 146 -11.83 -14.49 -7.97
N GLY A 147 -12.73 -13.52 -8.15
CA GLY A 147 -12.36 -12.09 -8.23
C GLY A 147 -11.67 -11.59 -6.96
N VAL A 148 -12.20 -11.94 -5.78
CA VAL A 148 -11.60 -11.60 -4.48
C VAL A 148 -10.25 -12.30 -4.31
N VAL A 149 -10.15 -13.58 -4.64
CA VAL A 149 -8.89 -14.33 -4.58
C VAL A 149 -7.84 -13.71 -5.50
N ALA A 150 -8.20 -13.36 -6.74
CA ALA A 150 -7.28 -12.74 -7.69
C ALA A 150 -6.78 -11.37 -7.20
N MET A 151 -7.68 -10.53 -6.69
CA MET A 151 -7.33 -9.23 -6.11
C MET A 151 -6.38 -9.37 -4.92
N LEU A 152 -6.67 -10.26 -3.98
CA LEU A 152 -5.80 -10.51 -2.83
C LEU A 152 -4.46 -11.12 -3.26
N SER A 153 -4.47 -12.02 -4.24
CA SER A 153 -3.25 -12.61 -4.78
C SER A 153 -2.33 -11.57 -5.42
N ALA A 154 -2.89 -10.55 -6.09
CA ALA A 154 -2.13 -9.45 -6.66
C ALA A 154 -1.38 -8.62 -5.59
N ILE A 155 -1.93 -8.55 -4.37
CA ILE A 155 -1.27 -7.90 -3.23
C ILE A 155 -0.25 -8.84 -2.58
N PHE A 156 -0.67 -10.07 -2.26
CA PHE A 156 0.16 -11.01 -1.51
C PHE A 156 1.33 -11.60 -2.31
N ILE A 157 1.28 -11.57 -3.65
CA ILE A 157 2.41 -12.00 -4.48
C ILE A 157 3.68 -11.19 -4.19
N LEU A 158 3.53 -9.93 -3.77
CA LEU A 158 4.66 -9.08 -3.37
C LEU A 158 5.36 -9.62 -2.12
N ALA A 159 4.61 -10.19 -1.19
CA ALA A 159 5.18 -10.85 -0.01
C ALA A 159 5.94 -12.14 -0.35
N ALA A 160 5.61 -12.78 -1.48
CA ALA A 160 6.27 -13.98 -1.96
C ALA A 160 7.57 -13.70 -2.75
N LEU A 161 7.86 -12.44 -3.11
CA LEU A 161 9.04 -12.08 -3.89
C LEU A 161 10.38 -12.59 -3.34
N PRO A 162 10.63 -12.62 -2.00
CA PRO A 162 11.88 -13.16 -1.47
C PRO A 162 12.14 -14.62 -1.83
N TRP A 163 11.08 -15.40 -2.07
CA TRP A 163 11.18 -16.81 -2.48
C TRP A 163 11.10 -16.99 -3.99
N LEU A 164 10.42 -16.07 -4.68
CA LEU A 164 10.26 -16.10 -6.15
C LEU A 164 11.48 -15.55 -6.88
N ASP A 165 12.18 -14.55 -6.32
CA ASP A 165 13.40 -14.02 -6.92
C ASP A 165 14.61 -14.88 -6.55
N THR A 166 14.89 -15.88 -7.38
CA THR A 166 16.02 -16.81 -7.23
C THR A 166 17.33 -16.25 -7.76
N SER A 167 17.36 -15.02 -8.24
CA SER A 167 18.56 -14.41 -8.82
C SER A 167 19.63 -14.16 -7.77
N LYS A 168 20.85 -14.58 -8.07
CA LYS A 168 22.04 -14.26 -7.26
C LYS A 168 22.52 -12.81 -7.43
N VAL A 169 22.07 -12.15 -8.50
CA VAL A 169 22.42 -10.76 -8.81
C VAL A 169 21.39 -9.82 -8.18
N ARG A 170 21.78 -9.05 -7.16
CA ARG A 170 20.88 -8.16 -6.42
C ARG A 170 20.49 -6.91 -7.21
N SER A 171 21.46 -6.31 -7.91
CA SER A 171 21.23 -5.02 -8.58
C SER A 171 20.51 -5.17 -9.92
N ALA A 172 19.44 -4.36 -10.10
CA ALA A 172 18.72 -4.25 -11.37
C ALA A 172 19.58 -3.66 -12.51
N VAL A 173 20.71 -3.04 -12.21
CA VAL A 173 21.68 -2.54 -13.23
C VAL A 173 22.17 -3.68 -14.11
N PHE A 174 22.37 -4.87 -13.54
CA PHE A 174 22.84 -6.06 -14.24
C PHE A 174 21.69 -7.00 -14.68
N ARG A 175 20.45 -6.56 -14.52
CA ARG A 175 19.23 -7.33 -14.85
C ARG A 175 18.31 -6.47 -15.74
N PRO A 176 18.66 -6.23 -17.01
CA PRO A 176 17.96 -5.26 -17.86
C PRO A 176 16.48 -5.62 -18.07
N LEU A 177 16.14 -6.88 -18.30
CA LEU A 177 14.74 -7.30 -18.45
C LEU A 177 13.93 -7.08 -17.16
N TYR A 178 14.48 -7.47 -16.02
CA TYR A 178 13.85 -7.23 -14.72
C TYR A 178 13.58 -5.73 -14.48
N LYS A 179 14.54 -4.87 -14.79
CA LYS A 179 14.41 -3.42 -14.70
C LYS A 179 13.28 -2.89 -15.60
N GLN A 180 13.16 -3.40 -16.83
CA GLN A 180 12.10 -3.00 -17.76
C GLN A 180 10.72 -3.42 -17.24
N PHE A 181 10.56 -4.69 -16.81
CA PHE A 181 9.30 -5.19 -16.24
C PHE A 181 8.89 -4.41 -14.98
N TYR A 182 9.86 -4.06 -14.13
CA TYR A 182 9.58 -3.23 -12.95
C TYR A 182 9.00 -1.87 -13.34
N TRP A 183 9.60 -1.18 -14.33
CA TRP A 183 9.09 0.12 -14.76
C TRP A 183 7.75 0.03 -15.48
N ILE A 184 7.50 -1.02 -16.25
CA ILE A 184 6.18 -1.28 -16.85
C ILE A 184 5.11 -1.48 -15.76
N LEU A 185 5.47 -2.09 -14.63
CA LEU A 185 4.54 -2.25 -13.51
C LEU A 185 4.24 -0.93 -12.79
N VAL A 186 5.20 -0.01 -12.76
CA VAL A 186 5.07 1.29 -12.06
C VAL A 186 4.30 2.32 -12.88
N ILE A 187 4.37 2.25 -14.21
CA ILE A 187 3.68 3.15 -15.15
C ILE A 187 2.27 2.65 -15.42
#